data_ab80d83e8dbe97f18b3ded43a2d3fa70
#
_entry.id   ab80d83e8dbe97f18b3ded43a2d3fa70
#
_cell.length_a   1.000
_cell.length_b   1.000
_cell.length_c   1.000
_cell.angle_alpha   90.00
_cell.angle_beta   90.00
_cell.angle_gamma   90.00
#
_symmetry.space_group_name_H-M   'P 1'
#
loop_
_entity.id
_entity.type
_entity.pdbx_description
1 polymer ?
#
loop_
_entity_poly.entity_id
_entity_poly.type
_entity_poly.pdbx_seq_one_letter_code
_entity_poly.pdbx_strand_id
1 'polypeptide(L)'
;YEAPDGARSPGLFTARVYHPTWWHSAENARDKDGGLGFIDKGPLYDSLGRGNPDCLLNDWHAYDIWKDKEQHTWKNTPDLRRADINWFDRHEFIYNNPASSQYGKPFDPQNLPHPAEHFIRIYPIPFYKTYVPNHPQQTSPPMGSNGDWYIFRLAETFLLRAEAYFWKGNTLAAAEDINKVRGRAKAPLITASDVNIDFIFDERARELFGEEPRQNELNRVSYIMAKLGLNGYS
;
A
#
# COMPACT_ATOMS: atom_id res chain seq x y z
N TYR A 1 -19.35 -17.36 0.64
CA TYR A 1 -18.73 -18.71 0.71
C TYR A 1 -17.80 -18.76 1.91
N GLU A 2 -18.16 -19.55 2.90
CA GLU A 2 -17.29 -19.84 4.04
C GLU A 2 -16.39 -21.02 3.68
N ALA A 3 -15.09 -20.82 3.71
CA ALA A 3 -14.15 -21.94 3.55
C ALA A 3 -14.25 -22.86 4.77
N PRO A 4 -14.26 -24.18 4.58
CA PRO A 4 -14.21 -25.13 5.69
C PRO A 4 -12.98 -24.89 6.55
N ASP A 5 -13.08 -25.23 7.84
CA ASP A 5 -11.97 -25.16 8.80
C ASP A 5 -10.71 -25.82 8.23
N GLY A 6 -9.57 -25.13 8.23
CA GLY A 6 -8.32 -25.59 7.68
C GLY A 6 -8.14 -25.50 6.17
N ALA A 7 -9.17 -25.08 5.43
CA ALA A 7 -9.01 -24.86 4.00
C ALA A 7 -8.41 -23.45 3.71
N ARG A 8 -7.59 -23.37 2.68
CA ARG A 8 -7.14 -22.08 2.16
C ARG A 8 -8.36 -21.34 1.64
N SER A 9 -8.67 -20.18 2.22
CA SER A 9 -9.76 -19.36 1.75
C SER A 9 -9.51 -18.94 0.30
N PRO A 10 -10.42 -19.18 -0.63
CA PRO A 10 -10.32 -18.67 -2.01
C PRO A 10 -10.65 -17.18 -2.09
N GLY A 11 -10.88 -16.52 -0.95
CA GLY A 11 -11.33 -15.15 -0.87
C GLY A 11 -10.27 -14.13 -1.25
N LEU A 12 -10.39 -12.96 -0.68
CA LEU A 12 -9.59 -11.79 -1.02
C LEU A 12 -8.10 -11.97 -0.69
N PHE A 13 -7.24 -11.77 -1.67
CA PHE A 13 -5.79 -11.95 -1.56
C PHE A 13 -5.00 -10.68 -1.28
N THR A 14 -5.62 -9.53 -1.05
CA THR A 14 -4.90 -8.26 -0.84
C THR A 14 -3.94 -8.32 0.33
N ALA A 15 -4.36 -8.82 1.48
CA ALA A 15 -3.46 -9.02 2.60
C ALA A 15 -2.31 -9.98 2.25
N ARG A 16 -2.62 -11.05 1.51
CA ARG A 16 -1.63 -12.04 1.11
C ARG A 16 -0.52 -11.45 0.25
N VAL A 17 -0.88 -10.66 -0.76
CA VAL A 17 0.10 -10.19 -1.78
C VAL A 17 0.90 -8.97 -1.35
N TYR A 18 0.43 -8.23 -0.34
CA TYR A 18 1.07 -7.00 0.12
C TYR A 18 1.73 -7.10 1.49
N HIS A 19 1.55 -8.20 2.23
CA HIS A 19 2.06 -8.35 3.58
C HIS A 19 3.19 -9.37 3.67
N PRO A 20 4.17 -9.18 4.57
CA PRO A 20 5.33 -10.06 4.68
C PRO A 20 4.99 -11.47 5.17
N THR A 21 5.92 -12.40 4.95
CA THR A 21 5.79 -13.81 5.32
C THR A 21 6.53 -14.10 6.64
N TRP A 22 6.17 -13.44 7.73
CA TRP A 22 6.80 -13.69 9.04
C TRP A 22 6.61 -15.12 9.56
N TRP A 23 5.49 -15.73 9.19
CA TRP A 23 5.07 -17.04 9.66
C TRP A 23 5.82 -18.21 9.02
N HIS A 24 6.49 -17.99 7.90
CA HIS A 24 7.18 -19.06 7.19
C HIS A 24 8.63 -19.15 7.66
N SER A 25 8.88 -20.16 8.49
CA SER A 25 10.13 -20.30 9.24
C SER A 25 11.37 -20.69 8.42
N ALA A 26 11.20 -21.29 7.25
CA ALA A 26 12.32 -21.99 6.64
C ALA A 26 13.25 -21.11 5.79
N GLU A 27 12.76 -20.08 5.14
CA GLU A 27 13.53 -19.46 4.07
C GLU A 27 13.58 -17.91 4.11
N ASN A 28 12.63 -17.25 4.79
CA ASN A 28 12.36 -15.85 4.49
C ASN A 28 12.62 -14.84 5.61
N ALA A 29 12.75 -15.29 6.85
CA ALA A 29 12.86 -14.41 8.01
C ALA A 29 14.18 -14.61 8.76
N ARG A 30 15.26 -14.88 8.02
CA ARG A 30 16.56 -15.12 8.63
C ARG A 30 17.27 -13.82 8.96
N ASP A 31 18.01 -13.87 10.05
CA ASP A 31 18.96 -12.81 10.40
C ASP A 31 20.27 -12.96 9.61
N LYS A 32 21.18 -12.00 9.76
CA LYS A 32 22.49 -12.00 9.08
C LYS A 32 23.37 -13.20 9.41
N ASP A 33 23.12 -13.87 10.51
CA ASP A 33 23.88 -15.04 10.97
C ASP A 33 23.20 -16.36 10.53
N GLY A 34 22.11 -16.27 9.75
CA GLY A 34 21.39 -17.42 9.23
C GLY A 34 20.36 -18.01 10.19
N GLY A 35 20.21 -17.44 11.38
CA GLY A 35 19.16 -17.80 12.33
C GLY A 35 17.79 -17.28 11.94
N LEU A 36 16.72 -17.79 12.56
CA LEU A 36 15.38 -17.26 12.38
C LEU A 36 15.27 -15.92 13.10
N GLY A 37 15.21 -14.82 12.35
CA GLY A 37 15.17 -13.46 12.90
C GLY A 37 13.81 -13.01 13.36
N PHE A 38 12.75 -13.53 12.73
CA PHE A 38 11.36 -13.16 13.03
C PHE A 38 10.53 -14.36 13.40
N ILE A 39 9.56 -14.14 14.28
CA ILE A 39 8.50 -15.08 14.63
C ILE A 39 7.16 -14.38 14.53
N ASP A 40 6.14 -15.13 14.16
CA ASP A 40 4.78 -14.65 13.99
C ASP A 40 4.11 -14.46 15.37
N LYS A 41 4.59 -13.48 16.13
CA LYS A 41 4.09 -13.15 17.47
C LYS A 41 4.08 -11.65 17.73
N GLY A 42 3.05 -11.23 18.46
CA GLY A 42 2.83 -9.83 18.82
C GLY A 42 1.89 -9.12 17.86
N PRO A 43 1.23 -8.06 18.32
CA PRO A 43 0.09 -7.45 17.61
C PRO A 43 0.37 -7.05 16.18
N LEU A 44 1.55 -6.49 15.90
CA LEU A 44 1.92 -6.06 14.55
C LEU A 44 2.22 -7.25 13.64
N TYR A 45 3.03 -8.19 14.13
CA TYR A 45 3.47 -9.34 13.32
C TYR A 45 2.33 -10.34 13.12
N ASP A 46 1.45 -10.51 14.11
CA ASP A 46 0.27 -11.37 14.00
C ASP A 46 -0.75 -10.83 12.99
N SER A 47 -0.91 -9.52 12.93
CA SER A 47 -1.92 -8.87 12.09
C SER A 47 -1.38 -8.47 10.73
N LEU A 48 -0.34 -7.65 10.71
CA LEU A 48 0.17 -7.02 9.49
C LEU A 48 1.31 -7.79 8.84
N GLY A 49 1.91 -8.75 9.54
CA GLY A 49 3.00 -9.57 9.05
C GLY A 49 2.58 -10.89 8.39
N ARG A 50 1.31 -11.12 8.13
CA ARG A 50 0.81 -12.40 7.63
C ARG A 50 0.44 -12.35 6.17
N GLY A 51 1.38 -12.65 5.30
CA GLY A 51 1.15 -12.71 3.88
C GLY A 51 2.05 -13.69 3.15
N ASN A 52 2.01 -13.65 1.86
CA ASN A 52 2.97 -14.26 0.94
C ASN A 52 3.12 -13.27 -0.21
N PRO A 53 3.93 -12.22 -0.04
CA PRO A 53 3.90 -11.05 -0.91
C PRO A 53 4.43 -11.37 -2.29
N ASP A 54 3.68 -10.92 -3.28
CA ASP A 54 4.06 -10.89 -4.68
C ASP A 54 4.24 -9.45 -5.16
N CYS A 55 3.87 -8.46 -4.32
CA CYS A 55 3.94 -7.05 -4.62
C CYS A 55 4.70 -6.28 -3.53
N LEU A 56 5.60 -5.41 -3.97
CA LEU A 56 6.24 -4.40 -3.13
C LEU A 56 5.72 -3.02 -3.49
N LEU A 57 5.50 -2.19 -2.49
CA LEU A 57 5.39 -0.76 -2.70
C LEU A 57 6.77 -0.20 -3.12
N ASN A 58 6.78 0.58 -4.19
CA ASN A 58 7.97 1.36 -4.52
C ASN A 58 8.11 2.56 -3.56
N ASP A 59 9.31 3.12 -3.49
CA ASP A 59 9.59 4.22 -2.57
C ASP A 59 8.80 5.48 -2.91
N TRP A 60 8.44 5.70 -4.17
CA TRP A 60 7.57 6.79 -4.57
C TRP A 60 6.20 6.71 -3.87
N HIS A 61 5.55 5.54 -3.88
CA HIS A 61 4.24 5.39 -3.22
C HIS A 61 4.35 5.34 -1.69
N ALA A 62 5.41 4.72 -1.17
CA ALA A 62 5.61 4.61 0.26
C ALA A 62 5.95 5.96 0.92
N TYR A 63 6.73 6.80 0.23
CA TYR A 63 7.36 7.97 0.82
C TYR A 63 7.16 9.27 0.04
N ASP A 64 7.40 9.28 -1.27
CA ASP A 64 7.50 10.53 -2.02
C ASP A 64 6.15 11.16 -2.34
N ILE A 65 5.13 10.35 -2.61
CA ILE A 65 3.79 10.83 -2.97
C ILE A 65 3.12 11.65 -1.85
N TRP A 66 3.60 11.53 -0.62
CA TRP A 66 3.08 12.25 0.55
C TRP A 66 3.68 13.63 0.77
N LYS A 67 4.63 14.03 -0.08
CA LYS A 67 5.17 15.38 -0.10
C LYS A 67 4.14 16.35 -0.66
N ASP A 68 4.10 17.55 -0.08
CA ASP A 68 3.20 18.61 -0.51
C ASP A 68 3.87 19.99 -0.48
N LYS A 69 3.11 21.04 -0.80
CA LYS A 69 3.58 22.43 -0.83
C LYS A 69 3.97 22.99 0.54
N GLU A 70 3.39 22.45 1.60
CA GLU A 70 3.64 22.88 2.98
C GLU A 70 4.88 22.19 3.55
N GLN A 71 5.65 21.52 2.70
CA GLN A 71 6.87 20.78 3.07
C GLN A 71 6.62 19.60 4.00
N HIS A 72 5.40 19.07 4.01
CA HIS A 72 5.14 17.81 4.68
C HIS A 72 5.86 16.66 3.96
N THR A 73 6.13 15.63 4.73
CA THR A 73 6.70 14.35 4.27
C THR A 73 5.83 13.21 4.78
N TRP A 74 6.14 12.00 4.40
CA TRP A 74 5.45 10.82 4.93
C TRP A 74 5.47 10.73 6.48
N LYS A 75 6.45 11.37 7.15
CA LYS A 75 6.60 11.35 8.61
C LYS A 75 5.70 12.34 9.35
N ASN A 76 5.33 13.44 8.72
CA ASN A 76 4.64 14.55 9.38
C ASN A 76 3.43 15.08 8.61
N THR A 77 3.00 14.39 7.57
CA THR A 77 1.79 14.78 6.84
C THR A 77 0.55 14.66 7.72
N PRO A 78 -0.37 15.65 7.65
CA PRO A 78 -1.67 15.53 8.32
C PRO A 78 -2.63 14.57 7.62
N ASP A 79 -2.28 14.05 6.47
CA ASP A 79 -3.09 13.11 5.69
C ASP A 79 -3.25 11.78 6.45
N LEU A 80 -4.46 11.52 6.94
CA LEU A 80 -4.75 10.34 7.75
C LEU A 80 -4.51 9.02 7.00
N ARG A 81 -4.46 9.04 5.68
CA ARG A 81 -4.16 7.84 4.89
C ARG A 81 -2.70 7.39 5.09
N ARG A 82 -1.81 8.32 5.47
CA ARG A 82 -0.40 8.03 5.80
C ARG A 82 -0.09 8.06 7.30
N ALA A 83 -1.11 8.16 8.14
CA ALA A 83 -0.89 8.12 9.59
C ALA A 83 -0.20 6.80 10.02
N ASP A 84 0.68 6.88 11.00
CA ASP A 84 1.48 5.74 11.50
C ASP A 84 0.62 4.54 11.91
N ILE A 85 -0.59 4.78 12.43
CA ILE A 85 -1.53 3.70 12.77
C ILE A 85 -1.92 2.82 11.56
N ASN A 86 -1.80 3.35 10.35
CA ASN A 86 -2.17 2.65 9.11
C ASN A 86 -1.00 1.94 8.45
N TRP A 87 0.22 2.24 8.84
CA TRP A 87 1.43 1.75 8.18
C TRP A 87 2.38 1.12 9.19
N PHE A 88 2.96 -0.01 8.81
CA PHE A 88 4.12 -0.56 9.50
C PHE A 88 5.33 -0.33 8.62
N ASP A 89 6.06 0.74 8.91
CA ASP A 89 7.17 1.20 8.07
C ASP A 89 8.40 0.28 8.17
N ARG A 90 9.19 0.23 7.10
CA ARG A 90 10.41 -0.58 7.06
C ARG A 90 11.38 -0.28 8.20
N HIS A 91 11.40 0.98 8.67
CA HIS A 91 12.26 1.40 9.77
C HIS A 91 11.81 0.89 11.14
N GLU A 92 10.59 0.37 11.23
CA GLU A 92 10.04 -0.21 12.45
C GLU A 92 10.25 -1.71 12.54
N PHE A 93 10.80 -2.33 11.51
CA PHE A 93 11.09 -3.75 11.51
C PHE A 93 12.24 -4.07 12.47
N ILE A 94 11.92 -4.81 13.52
CA ILE A 94 12.87 -5.23 14.56
C ILE A 94 12.83 -6.76 14.62
N TYR A 95 13.99 -7.38 14.67
CA TYR A 95 14.09 -8.82 14.89
C TYR A 95 13.41 -9.19 16.22
N ASN A 96 12.33 -9.95 16.15
CA ASN A 96 11.48 -10.27 17.30
C ASN A 96 11.62 -11.71 17.80
N ASN A 97 12.52 -12.50 17.25
CA ASN A 97 12.80 -13.86 17.74
C ASN A 97 13.84 -13.82 18.87
N PRO A 98 13.48 -14.18 20.11
CA PRO A 98 14.43 -14.22 21.23
C PRO A 98 15.60 -15.17 21.03
N ALA A 99 15.49 -16.17 20.16
CA ALA A 99 16.57 -17.10 19.83
C ALA A 99 17.56 -16.53 18.78
N SER A 100 17.27 -15.40 18.17
CA SER A 100 18.16 -14.75 17.21
C SER A 100 19.26 -13.99 17.90
N SER A 101 20.49 -14.08 17.39
CA SER A 101 21.63 -13.23 17.79
C SER A 101 21.39 -11.73 17.53
N GLN A 102 20.39 -11.42 16.72
CA GLN A 102 20.00 -10.05 16.33
C GLN A 102 18.73 -9.56 17.05
N TYR A 103 18.22 -10.33 18.01
CA TYR A 103 17.01 -9.97 18.76
C TYR A 103 17.03 -8.52 19.25
N GLY A 104 15.94 -7.80 19.03
CA GLY A 104 15.78 -6.40 19.43
C GLY A 104 16.50 -5.37 18.58
N LYS A 105 17.27 -5.79 17.57
CA LYS A 105 17.94 -4.88 16.64
C LYS A 105 17.06 -4.57 15.43
N PRO A 106 17.24 -3.37 14.82
CA PRO A 106 16.60 -3.05 13.55
C PRO A 106 16.92 -4.09 12.47
N PHE A 107 15.93 -4.36 11.65
CA PHE A 107 16.10 -5.21 10.48
C PHE A 107 17.05 -4.55 9.47
N ASP A 108 18.05 -5.29 9.02
CA ASP A 108 19.00 -4.84 8.02
C ASP A 108 18.88 -5.69 6.75
N PRO A 109 18.25 -5.14 5.70
CA PRO A 109 18.06 -5.86 4.44
C PRO A 109 19.35 -6.10 3.66
N GLN A 110 20.42 -5.34 3.94
CA GLN A 110 21.70 -5.47 3.21
C GLN A 110 22.52 -6.67 3.67
N ASN A 111 22.27 -7.16 4.87
CA ASN A 111 23.00 -8.25 5.49
C ASN A 111 22.19 -9.56 5.57
N LEU A 112 21.29 -9.79 4.62
CA LEU A 112 20.57 -11.06 4.53
C LEU A 112 21.43 -12.12 3.84
N PRO A 113 21.36 -13.39 4.30
CA PRO A 113 22.13 -14.50 3.71
C PRO A 113 21.82 -14.73 2.22
N HIS A 114 20.60 -14.34 1.79
CA HIS A 114 20.12 -14.45 0.41
C HIS A 114 19.36 -13.19 0.02
N PRO A 115 20.04 -12.12 -0.39
CA PRO A 115 19.43 -10.79 -0.50
C PRO A 115 18.32 -10.66 -1.55
N ALA A 116 18.46 -11.33 -2.70
CA ALA A 116 17.60 -11.05 -3.86
C ALA A 116 16.23 -11.73 -3.79
N GLU A 117 16.17 -12.98 -3.38
CA GLU A 117 14.92 -13.76 -3.40
C GLU A 117 14.06 -13.53 -2.17
N HIS A 118 14.70 -13.24 -1.03
CA HIS A 118 14.02 -13.05 0.25
C HIS A 118 13.52 -11.63 0.46
N PHE A 119 14.11 -10.66 -0.25
CA PHE A 119 13.76 -9.26 -0.14
C PHE A 119 12.27 -9.01 -0.40
N ILE A 120 11.73 -9.59 -1.47
CA ILE A 120 10.31 -9.43 -1.82
C ILE A 120 9.40 -9.97 -0.72
N ARG A 121 9.78 -11.03 -0.03
CA ARG A 121 8.93 -11.73 0.94
C ARG A 121 8.96 -11.15 2.35
N ILE A 122 10.03 -10.45 2.70
CA ILE A 122 10.23 -9.89 4.05
C ILE A 122 10.00 -8.38 4.09
N TYR A 123 10.15 -7.70 2.96
CA TYR A 123 10.27 -6.24 2.87
C TYR A 123 9.05 -5.46 2.35
N PRO A 124 7.87 -6.04 2.14
CA PRO A 124 6.70 -5.23 1.88
C PRO A 124 6.40 -4.36 3.10
N ILE A 125 5.82 -3.19 2.84
CA ILE A 125 5.33 -2.30 3.89
C ILE A 125 3.88 -2.69 4.15
N PRO A 126 3.55 -3.32 5.28
CA PRO A 126 2.18 -3.60 5.64
C PRO A 126 1.38 -2.30 5.73
N PHE A 127 0.25 -2.29 5.05
CA PHE A 127 -0.68 -1.17 5.04
C PHE A 127 -2.05 -1.65 5.49
N TYR A 128 -2.58 -1.05 6.53
CA TYR A 128 -3.82 -1.52 7.16
C TYR A 128 -5.02 -1.56 6.20
N LYS A 129 -5.05 -0.69 5.19
CA LYS A 129 -6.09 -0.70 4.16
C LYS A 129 -6.13 -2.01 3.36
N THR A 130 -4.98 -2.64 3.12
CA THR A 130 -4.89 -3.92 2.39
C THR A 130 -5.05 -5.13 3.32
N TYR A 131 -5.06 -4.88 4.63
CA TYR A 131 -5.30 -5.91 5.63
C TYR A 131 -6.79 -6.20 5.74
N VAL A 132 -7.14 -7.44 5.52
CA VAL A 132 -8.49 -7.94 5.78
C VAL A 132 -8.37 -8.99 6.88
N PRO A 133 -9.06 -8.79 8.01
CA PRO A 133 -8.99 -9.73 9.13
C PRO A 133 -9.35 -11.14 8.70
N ASN A 134 -8.67 -12.10 9.28
CA ASN A 134 -9.03 -13.50 9.10
C ASN A 134 -10.43 -13.77 9.67
N HIS A 135 -11.08 -14.75 9.08
CA HIS A 135 -12.25 -15.32 9.72
C HIS A 135 -11.82 -15.88 11.10
N PRO A 136 -12.61 -15.65 12.18
CA PRO A 136 -12.25 -16.09 13.54
C PRO A 136 -11.93 -17.59 13.69
N GLN A 137 -12.38 -18.41 12.76
CA GLN A 137 -12.16 -19.86 12.73
C GLN A 137 -10.96 -20.29 11.89
N GLN A 138 -10.21 -19.37 11.29
CA GLN A 138 -8.99 -19.74 10.58
C GLN A 138 -7.86 -20.02 11.58
N THR A 139 -7.38 -21.25 11.57
CA THR A 139 -6.27 -21.73 12.42
C THR A 139 -4.90 -21.60 11.75
N SER A 140 -4.88 -21.33 10.44
CA SER A 140 -3.65 -21.15 9.66
C SER A 140 -3.46 -19.69 9.23
N PRO A 141 -2.22 -19.27 8.91
CA PRO A 141 -1.93 -17.92 8.44
C PRO A 141 -2.80 -17.54 7.26
N PRO A 142 -3.13 -16.26 7.10
CA PRO A 142 -4.08 -15.82 6.10
C PRO A 142 -3.52 -16.04 4.70
N MET A 143 -4.16 -16.93 3.98
CA MET A 143 -3.93 -17.14 2.56
C MET A 143 -4.97 -16.41 1.70
N GLY A 144 -5.77 -15.60 2.31
CA GLY A 144 -6.92 -14.84 1.81
C GLY A 144 -7.92 -14.65 2.94
N SER A 145 -8.96 -13.87 2.73
CA SER A 145 -10.00 -13.66 3.72
C SER A 145 -11.38 -13.63 3.10
N ASN A 146 -12.41 -13.77 3.94
CA ASN A 146 -13.82 -13.70 3.53
C ASN A 146 -14.38 -12.27 3.67
N GLY A 147 -13.54 -11.26 3.91
CA GLY A 147 -14.00 -9.88 4.01
C GLY A 147 -14.47 -9.33 2.68
N ASP A 148 -15.42 -8.43 2.74
CA ASP A 148 -15.88 -7.66 1.59
C ASP A 148 -14.78 -6.73 1.08
N TRP A 149 -14.73 -6.55 -0.24
CA TRP A 149 -13.82 -5.61 -0.88
C TRP A 149 -14.58 -4.68 -1.80
N TYR A 150 -14.09 -3.46 -1.89
CA TYR A 150 -14.69 -2.46 -2.76
C TYR A 150 -14.47 -2.82 -4.23
N ILE A 151 -15.54 -2.98 -4.98
CA ILE A 151 -15.48 -3.03 -6.45
C ILE A 151 -15.49 -1.60 -7.00
N PHE A 152 -16.31 -0.74 -6.39
CA PHE A 152 -16.45 0.65 -6.77
C PHE A 152 -16.92 1.49 -5.57
N ARG A 153 -16.39 2.71 -5.41
CA ARG A 153 -16.84 3.59 -4.32
C ARG A 153 -16.84 5.06 -4.71
N LEU A 154 -17.55 5.87 -3.95
CA LEU A 154 -17.79 7.28 -4.25
C LEU A 154 -16.51 8.12 -4.44
N ALA A 155 -15.42 7.80 -3.73
CA ALA A 155 -14.14 8.50 -3.92
C ALA A 155 -13.60 8.36 -5.34
N GLU A 156 -13.71 7.18 -5.94
CA GLU A 156 -13.34 6.95 -7.32
C GLU A 156 -14.20 7.78 -8.28
N THR A 157 -15.51 7.86 -8.03
CA THR A 157 -16.42 8.69 -8.82
C THR A 157 -16.02 10.17 -8.79
N PHE A 158 -15.65 10.71 -7.62
CA PHE A 158 -15.16 12.08 -7.52
C PHE A 158 -13.87 12.28 -8.31
N LEU A 159 -12.92 11.37 -8.22
CA LEU A 159 -11.63 11.48 -8.90
C LEU A 159 -11.75 11.31 -10.43
N LEU A 160 -12.63 10.42 -10.90
CA LEU A 160 -12.97 10.32 -12.33
C LEU A 160 -13.65 11.58 -12.84
N ARG A 161 -14.56 12.18 -12.06
CA ARG A 161 -15.22 13.41 -12.44
C ARG A 161 -14.25 14.61 -12.42
N ALA A 162 -13.32 14.65 -11.47
CA ALA A 162 -12.26 15.65 -11.44
C ALA A 162 -11.39 15.58 -12.71
N GLU A 163 -11.04 14.39 -13.17
CA GLU A 163 -10.33 14.17 -14.42
C GLU A 163 -11.17 14.70 -15.62
N ALA A 164 -12.45 14.37 -15.66
CA ALA A 164 -13.33 14.87 -16.72
C ALA A 164 -13.44 16.40 -16.73
N TYR A 165 -13.48 17.05 -15.58
CA TYR A 165 -13.44 18.51 -15.47
C TYR A 165 -12.10 19.07 -15.92
N PHE A 166 -11.00 18.43 -15.58
CA PHE A 166 -9.67 18.83 -16.06
C PHE A 166 -9.59 18.82 -17.59
N TRP A 167 -10.02 17.73 -18.24
CA TRP A 167 -10.03 17.65 -19.70
C TRP A 167 -10.94 18.69 -20.37
N LYS A 168 -11.94 19.19 -19.66
CA LYS A 168 -12.82 20.30 -20.10
C LYS A 168 -12.26 21.69 -19.78
N GLY A 169 -11.07 21.80 -19.18
CA GLY A 169 -10.49 23.07 -18.76
C GLY A 169 -11.11 23.68 -17.50
N ASN A 170 -12.00 22.96 -16.80
CA ASN A 170 -12.64 23.42 -15.57
C ASN A 170 -11.87 22.94 -14.33
N THR A 171 -10.68 23.50 -14.12
CA THR A 171 -9.81 23.12 -13.00
C THR A 171 -10.39 23.48 -11.64
N LEU A 172 -11.28 24.47 -11.55
CA LEU A 172 -11.96 24.82 -10.29
C LEU A 172 -12.86 23.68 -9.83
N ALA A 173 -13.75 23.19 -10.70
CA ALA A 173 -14.62 22.07 -10.36
C ALA A 173 -13.84 20.79 -10.10
N ALA A 174 -12.72 20.59 -10.80
CA ALA A 174 -11.82 19.47 -10.53
C ALA A 174 -11.22 19.55 -9.12
N ALA A 175 -10.74 20.73 -8.70
CA ALA A 175 -10.20 20.95 -7.36
C ALA A 175 -11.26 20.70 -6.28
N GLU A 176 -12.51 21.14 -6.50
CA GLU A 176 -13.62 20.90 -5.57
C GLU A 176 -13.87 19.40 -5.32
N ASP A 177 -13.86 18.59 -6.38
CA ASP A 177 -14.07 17.15 -6.25
C ASP A 177 -12.87 16.44 -5.59
N ILE A 178 -11.66 16.81 -5.95
CA ILE A 178 -10.44 16.31 -5.28
C ILE A 178 -10.49 16.69 -3.79
N ASN A 179 -10.88 17.90 -3.46
CA ASN A 179 -10.95 18.38 -2.08
C ASN A 179 -12.01 17.67 -1.22
N LYS A 180 -13.05 17.08 -1.80
CA LYS A 180 -13.96 16.19 -1.07
C LYS A 180 -13.25 14.94 -0.56
N VAL A 181 -12.37 14.38 -1.37
CA VAL A 181 -11.56 13.21 -1.00
C VAL A 181 -10.49 13.62 0.03
N ARG A 182 -9.75 14.69 -0.26
CA ARG A 182 -8.69 15.19 0.61
C ARG A 182 -9.19 15.67 1.96
N GLY A 183 -10.31 16.40 2.00
CA GLY A 183 -10.91 16.89 3.24
C GLY A 183 -11.34 15.76 4.19
N ARG A 184 -11.86 14.66 3.65
CA ARG A 184 -12.17 13.46 4.43
C ARG A 184 -10.91 12.87 5.09
N ALA A 185 -9.80 12.89 4.37
CA ALA A 185 -8.52 12.38 4.82
C ALA A 185 -7.72 13.39 5.67
N LYS A 186 -8.25 14.59 5.92
CA LYS A 186 -7.54 15.73 6.54
C LYS A 186 -6.25 16.13 5.82
N ALA A 187 -6.11 15.77 4.57
CA ALA A 187 -4.99 16.20 3.74
C ALA A 187 -5.13 17.71 3.40
N PRO A 188 -4.02 18.44 3.21
CA PRO A 188 -4.05 19.83 2.79
C PRO A 188 -4.89 20.00 1.52
N LEU A 189 -5.78 21.00 1.53
CA LEU A 189 -6.63 21.28 0.37
C LEU A 189 -5.84 21.94 -0.75
N ILE A 190 -6.31 21.75 -1.98
CA ILE A 190 -5.69 22.29 -3.18
C ILE A 190 -6.56 23.38 -3.81
N THR A 191 -5.95 24.17 -4.67
CA THR A 191 -6.61 25.20 -5.49
C THR A 191 -6.68 24.76 -6.94
N ALA A 192 -7.43 25.49 -7.75
CA ALA A 192 -7.51 25.25 -9.20
C ALA A 192 -6.15 25.28 -9.92
N SER A 193 -5.19 26.06 -9.42
CA SER A 193 -3.84 26.16 -9.99
C SER A 193 -2.98 24.91 -9.75
N ASP A 194 -3.37 24.06 -8.81
CA ASP A 194 -2.66 22.82 -8.48
C ASP A 194 -3.10 21.64 -9.33
N VAL A 195 -4.24 21.80 -10.00
CA VAL A 195 -4.85 20.72 -10.77
C VAL A 195 -4.11 20.54 -12.10
N ASN A 196 -3.51 19.40 -12.23
CA ASN A 196 -2.99 18.85 -13.49
C ASN A 196 -3.22 17.35 -13.50
N ILE A 197 -2.92 16.69 -14.61
CA ILE A 197 -3.20 15.25 -14.74
C ILE A 197 -2.36 14.42 -13.79
N ASP A 198 -1.11 14.81 -13.55
CA ASP A 198 -0.21 14.09 -12.66
C ASP A 198 -0.72 14.16 -11.21
N PHE A 199 -1.18 15.35 -10.77
CA PHE A 199 -1.77 15.51 -9.44
C PHE A 199 -3.02 14.66 -9.25
N ILE A 200 -3.90 14.61 -10.26
CA ILE A 200 -5.10 13.75 -10.22
C ILE A 200 -4.71 12.29 -10.04
N PHE A 201 -3.70 11.83 -10.79
CA PHE A 201 -3.21 10.47 -10.70
C PHE A 201 -2.51 10.16 -9.37
N ASP A 202 -1.79 11.12 -8.83
CA ASP A 202 -1.19 11.01 -7.50
C ASP A 202 -2.27 10.88 -6.42
N GLU A 203 -3.36 11.66 -6.53
CA GLU A 203 -4.46 11.57 -5.60
C GLU A 203 -5.20 10.22 -5.71
N ARG A 204 -5.37 9.71 -6.94
CA ARG A 204 -5.91 8.36 -7.17
C ARG A 204 -5.00 7.29 -6.55
N ALA A 205 -3.69 7.43 -6.67
CA ALA A 205 -2.75 6.50 -6.05
C ALA A 205 -2.82 6.49 -4.52
N ARG A 206 -2.96 7.68 -3.88
CA ARG A 206 -3.15 7.78 -2.42
C ARG A 206 -4.47 7.16 -1.97
N GLU A 207 -5.54 7.43 -2.72
CA GLU A 207 -6.90 7.08 -2.31
C GLU A 207 -7.31 5.65 -2.72
N LEU A 208 -6.92 5.22 -3.91
CA LEU A 208 -7.43 4.00 -4.55
C LEU A 208 -6.39 2.86 -4.61
N PHE A 209 -5.33 2.96 -3.81
CA PHE A 209 -4.33 1.90 -3.74
C PHE A 209 -4.97 0.54 -3.41
N GLY A 210 -4.67 -0.47 -4.22
CA GLY A 210 -5.22 -1.80 -4.10
C GLY A 210 -6.65 -1.97 -4.64
N GLU A 211 -7.33 -0.88 -5.04
CA GLU A 211 -8.70 -0.88 -5.55
C GLU A 211 -8.74 -0.60 -7.06
N GLU A 212 -7.94 0.35 -7.52
CA GLU A 212 -7.90 0.76 -8.92
C GLU A 212 -6.94 -0.10 -9.75
N PRO A 213 -7.31 -0.49 -10.99
CA PRO A 213 -6.39 -1.11 -11.93
C PRO A 213 -5.41 -0.07 -12.51
N ARG A 214 -4.47 0.39 -11.69
CA ARG A 214 -3.57 1.52 -11.93
C ARG A 214 -2.89 1.50 -13.29
N GLN A 215 -2.39 0.33 -13.72
CA GLN A 215 -1.70 0.19 -15.01
C GLN A 215 -2.63 0.49 -16.20
N ASN A 216 -3.89 0.07 -16.11
CA ASN A 216 -4.87 0.32 -17.17
C ASN A 216 -5.18 1.82 -17.28
N GLU A 217 -5.32 2.49 -16.15
CA GLU A 217 -5.59 3.92 -16.08
C GLU A 217 -4.42 4.75 -16.61
N LEU A 218 -3.19 4.41 -16.24
CA LEU A 218 -1.99 5.05 -16.77
C LEU A 218 -1.89 4.86 -18.27
N ASN A 219 -2.14 3.65 -18.79
CA ASN A 219 -2.14 3.37 -20.22
C ASN A 219 -3.22 4.19 -20.96
N ARG A 220 -4.42 4.27 -20.38
CA ARG A 220 -5.54 5.05 -20.94
C ARG A 220 -5.15 6.53 -21.11
N VAL A 221 -4.60 7.15 -20.07
CA VAL A 221 -4.21 8.56 -20.13
C VAL A 221 -3.01 8.78 -21.05
N SER A 222 -2.01 7.91 -21.02
CA SER A 222 -0.88 7.97 -21.95
C SER A 222 -1.34 7.93 -23.41
N TYR A 223 -2.31 7.08 -23.72
CA TYR A 223 -2.91 7.04 -25.07
C TYR A 223 -3.64 8.34 -25.44
N ILE A 224 -4.39 8.92 -24.51
CA ILE A 224 -5.05 10.23 -24.74
C ILE A 224 -4.01 11.32 -25.01
N MET A 225 -2.95 11.38 -24.20
CA MET A 225 -1.89 12.37 -24.36
C MET A 225 -1.14 12.21 -25.68
N ALA A 226 -0.84 10.98 -26.08
CA ALA A 226 -0.22 10.69 -27.38
C ALA A 226 -1.12 11.14 -28.54
N LYS A 227 -2.42 10.85 -28.47
CA LYS A 227 -3.40 11.29 -29.49
C LYS A 227 -3.52 12.79 -29.62
N LEU A 228 -3.34 13.51 -28.52
CA LEU A 228 -3.41 14.97 -28.48
C LEU A 228 -2.04 15.65 -28.68
N GLY A 229 -0.96 14.89 -28.80
CA GLY A 229 0.40 15.41 -28.91
C GLY A 229 0.85 16.21 -27.69
N LEU A 230 0.37 15.84 -26.50
CA LEU A 230 0.66 16.54 -25.24
C LEU A 230 1.89 15.95 -24.54
N ASN A 231 2.63 16.81 -23.83
CA ASN A 231 3.75 16.44 -22.97
C ASN A 231 4.82 15.54 -23.62
N GLY A 232 5.04 15.70 -24.94
CA GLY A 232 6.04 14.91 -25.66
C GLY A 232 5.66 13.46 -25.94
N TYR A 233 4.44 13.06 -25.66
CA TYR A 233 3.91 11.77 -26.09
C TYR A 233 3.67 11.77 -27.61
N SER A 234 4.08 10.70 -28.28
CA SER A 234 3.93 10.52 -29.74
C SER A 234 3.36 9.13 -30.05
#